data_3b03e330b8dd7f78bc514f155bcec637
#
_entry.id   3b03e330b8dd7f78bc514f155bcec637
#
_cell.length_a   1.000
_cell.length_b   1.000
_cell.length_c   1.000
_cell.angle_alpha   90.00
_cell.angle_beta   90.00
_cell.angle_gamma   90.00
#
_symmetry.space_group_name_H-M   'P 1'
#
loop_
_entity.id
_entity.type
_entity.pdbx_description
1 polymer ?
#
loop_
_entity_poly.entity_id
_entity_poly.type
_entity_poly.pdbx_seq_one_letter_code
_entity_poly.pdbx_strand_id
1 'polypeptide(L)'
;MISFRNDYSEGARPKVLAALEKNNLVTTCGYSMDDFCAEARGIVRARFSCPQADVHFMVGGTIANTTVIAAALRPWEGVIAADTGHINVHETGAIEASGHKVCAIEAPGGKLNPALVRELLRRHCDGQDEHMVLPRMVYISDATELGTIYTKSELSALHDVCREYGLYPVSYTHLTLPTNR
;
A
#
# COMPACT_ATOMS: atom_id res chain seq x y z
N MET A 1 30.96 4.32 1.80
CA MET A 1 30.29 4.54 0.48
C MET A 1 28.80 4.55 0.75
N ILE A 2 28.08 5.58 0.29
CA ILE A 2 26.60 5.63 0.42
C ILE A 2 26.02 4.89 -0.77
N SER A 3 25.15 3.90 -0.56
CA SER A 3 24.46 3.16 -1.59
C SER A 3 23.04 3.71 -1.77
N PHE A 4 22.61 3.88 -3.01
CA PHE A 4 21.24 4.22 -3.37
C PHE A 4 20.53 3.05 -4.10
N ARG A 5 21.07 1.85 -3.94
CA ARG A 5 20.55 0.68 -4.65
C ARG A 5 19.16 0.25 -4.13
N ASN A 6 18.98 0.29 -2.83
CA ASN A 6 17.72 0.02 -2.14
C ASN A 6 17.80 0.55 -0.70
N ASP A 7 16.73 0.40 0.06
CA ASP A 7 16.57 0.91 1.42
C ASP A 7 16.57 -0.18 2.51
N TYR A 8 16.91 -1.41 2.14
CA TYR A 8 16.86 -2.57 3.04
C TYR A 8 18.18 -3.37 3.09
N SER A 9 19.26 -2.82 2.55
CA SER A 9 20.57 -3.52 2.56
C SER A 9 21.39 -3.26 3.79
N GLU A 10 21.09 -2.24 4.57
CA GLU A 10 21.75 -1.91 5.81
C GLU A 10 21.05 -2.56 7.01
N GLY A 11 21.82 -2.85 8.06
CA GLY A 11 21.28 -3.36 9.32
C GLY A 11 20.54 -2.30 10.13
N ALA A 12 19.97 -2.71 11.25
CA ALA A 12 19.26 -1.81 12.14
C ALA A 12 20.20 -0.76 12.76
N ARG A 13 19.68 0.44 12.98
CA ARG A 13 20.43 1.52 13.63
C ARG A 13 20.82 1.15 15.06
N PRO A 14 21.95 1.67 15.60
CA PRO A 14 22.41 1.34 16.95
C PRO A 14 21.36 1.51 18.04
N LYS A 15 20.52 2.57 17.96
CA LYS A 15 19.43 2.78 18.92
C LYS A 15 18.34 1.70 18.85
N VAL A 16 18.06 1.13 17.69
CA VAL A 16 17.11 0.04 17.52
C VAL A 16 17.69 -1.24 18.12
N LEU A 17 18.95 -1.54 17.82
CA LEU A 17 19.65 -2.69 18.39
C LEU A 17 19.70 -2.61 19.93
N ALA A 18 20.03 -1.47 20.49
CA ALA A 18 20.05 -1.26 21.95
C ALA A 18 18.64 -1.44 22.58
N ALA A 19 17.59 -1.01 21.90
CA ALA A 19 16.22 -1.23 22.37
C ALA A 19 15.84 -2.72 22.33
N LEU A 20 16.22 -3.44 21.27
CA LEU A 20 16.01 -4.88 21.18
C LEU A 20 16.76 -5.63 22.28
N GLU A 21 18.04 -5.32 22.50
CA GLU A 21 18.85 -5.91 23.56
C GLU A 21 18.24 -5.69 24.94
N LYS A 22 17.83 -4.45 25.23
CA LYS A 22 17.18 -4.09 26.51
C LYS A 22 15.91 -4.91 26.78
N ASN A 23 15.14 -5.19 25.75
CA ASN A 23 13.83 -5.83 25.88
C ASN A 23 13.86 -7.33 25.57
N ASN A 24 15.01 -7.89 25.23
CA ASN A 24 15.14 -9.27 24.74
C ASN A 24 14.61 -10.36 25.70
N LEU A 25 14.64 -10.10 27.00
CA LEU A 25 14.17 -11.05 28.03
C LEU A 25 12.76 -10.69 28.56
N VAL A 26 12.11 -9.68 27.99
CA VAL A 26 10.75 -9.30 28.40
C VAL A 26 9.76 -10.24 27.73
N THR A 27 8.97 -10.94 28.54
CA THR A 27 7.87 -11.78 28.03
C THR A 27 6.68 -10.89 27.69
N THR A 28 6.19 -11.01 26.48
CA THR A 28 5.04 -10.24 25.97
C THR A 28 3.96 -11.13 25.38
N CYS A 29 2.75 -10.62 25.27
CA CYS A 29 1.69 -11.26 24.50
C CYS A 29 2.04 -11.26 23.01
N GLY A 30 1.62 -12.29 22.28
CA GLY A 30 1.72 -12.35 20.83
C GLY A 30 0.64 -11.53 20.11
N TYR A 31 0.69 -11.59 18.78
CA TYR A 31 -0.37 -11.03 17.89
C TYR A 31 -0.59 -9.53 18.03
N SER A 32 0.48 -8.76 18.30
CA SER A 32 0.44 -7.32 18.53
C SER A 32 -0.48 -6.88 19.68
N MET A 33 -0.73 -7.74 20.64
CA MET A 33 -1.55 -7.46 21.83
C MET A 33 -0.73 -6.94 23.01
N ASP A 34 0.56 -6.77 22.83
CA ASP A 34 1.51 -6.30 23.82
C ASP A 34 1.54 -4.77 23.97
N ASP A 35 2.12 -4.31 25.08
CA ASP A 35 2.21 -2.88 25.40
C ASP A 35 3.11 -2.11 24.45
N PHE A 36 4.16 -2.71 23.88
CA PHE A 36 5.03 -2.06 22.90
C PHE A 36 4.25 -1.75 21.61
N CYS A 37 3.43 -2.69 21.14
CA CYS A 37 2.56 -2.48 20.01
C CYS A 37 1.46 -1.44 20.31
N ALA A 38 0.92 -1.42 21.53
CA ALA A 38 -0.07 -0.44 21.92
C ALA A 38 0.52 0.98 21.93
N GLU A 39 1.71 1.16 22.51
CA GLU A 39 2.44 2.43 22.49
C GLU A 39 2.76 2.87 21.06
N ALA A 40 3.31 1.97 20.25
CA ALA A 40 3.66 2.25 18.86
C ALA A 40 2.45 2.69 18.02
N ARG A 41 1.28 2.05 18.18
CA ARG A 41 0.02 2.48 17.56
C ARG A 41 -0.35 3.90 17.96
N GLY A 42 -0.20 4.25 19.23
CA GLY A 42 -0.45 5.61 19.73
C GLY A 42 0.46 6.65 19.05
N ILE A 43 1.76 6.34 18.95
CA ILE A 43 2.75 7.21 18.30
C ILE A 43 2.42 7.40 16.81
N VAL A 44 2.07 6.32 16.09
CA VAL A 44 1.69 6.39 14.67
C VAL A 44 0.45 7.27 14.48
N ARG A 45 -0.61 7.04 15.26
CA ARG A 45 -1.84 7.85 15.20
C ARG A 45 -1.57 9.33 15.43
N ALA A 46 -0.76 9.65 16.44
CA ALA A 46 -0.39 11.03 16.76
C ALA A 46 0.44 11.66 15.63
N ARG A 47 1.43 10.91 15.09
CA ARG A 47 2.31 11.38 14.03
C ARG A 47 1.57 11.75 12.74
N PHE A 48 0.52 11.00 12.40
CA PHE A 48 -0.30 11.23 11.22
C PHE A 48 -1.58 12.03 11.48
N SER A 49 -1.79 12.51 12.71
CA SER A 49 -3.02 13.22 13.11
C SER A 49 -4.30 12.45 12.79
N CYS A 50 -4.26 11.12 12.90
CA CYS A 50 -5.35 10.21 12.59
C CYS A 50 -5.73 9.38 13.81
N PRO A 51 -6.38 9.95 14.83
CA PRO A 51 -6.67 9.25 16.09
C PRO A 51 -7.60 8.04 15.92
N GLN A 52 -8.41 8.02 14.87
CA GLN A 52 -9.35 6.94 14.57
C GLN A 52 -8.79 5.84 13.68
N ALA A 53 -7.53 5.96 13.23
CA ALA A 53 -6.94 4.96 12.35
C ALA A 53 -6.66 3.66 13.10
N ASP A 54 -6.97 2.53 12.47
CA ASP A 54 -6.45 1.23 12.90
C ASP A 54 -5.02 1.07 12.37
N VAL A 55 -4.12 0.63 13.25
CA VAL A 55 -2.70 0.45 12.94
C VAL A 55 -2.35 -1.01 13.11
N HIS A 56 -1.91 -1.63 12.04
CA HIS A 56 -1.48 -3.03 12.00
C HIS A 56 0.00 -3.11 11.63
N PHE A 57 0.77 -3.94 12.35
CA PHE A 57 2.18 -4.20 12.07
C PHE A 57 2.32 -5.48 11.26
N MET A 58 2.98 -5.38 10.11
CA MET A 58 3.23 -6.50 9.19
C MET A 58 4.73 -6.70 8.99
N VAL A 59 5.13 -7.89 8.60
CA VAL A 59 6.55 -8.25 8.47
C VAL A 59 7.20 -7.75 7.17
N GLY A 60 6.41 -7.19 6.25
CA GLY A 60 6.92 -6.66 5.00
C GLY A 60 5.81 -6.10 4.11
N GLY A 61 6.19 -5.31 3.08
CA GLY A 61 5.28 -4.63 2.18
C GLY A 61 4.40 -5.60 1.37
N THR A 62 4.98 -6.63 0.80
CA THR A 62 4.24 -7.64 0.02
C THR A 62 3.16 -8.34 0.87
N ILE A 63 3.48 -8.72 2.10
CA ILE A 63 2.48 -9.30 3.02
C ILE A 63 1.40 -8.28 3.37
N ALA A 64 1.75 -7.01 3.57
CA ALA A 64 0.77 -5.96 3.83
C ALA A 64 -0.18 -5.79 2.63
N ASN A 65 0.35 -5.68 1.41
CA ASN A 65 -0.43 -5.55 0.19
C ASN A 65 -1.35 -6.74 -0.03
N THR A 66 -0.81 -7.96 0.05
CA THR A 66 -1.59 -9.20 -0.10
C THR A 66 -2.71 -9.28 0.94
N THR A 67 -2.41 -8.98 2.20
CA THR A 67 -3.40 -9.01 3.29
C THR A 67 -4.51 -7.99 3.07
N VAL A 68 -4.17 -6.75 2.75
CA VAL A 68 -5.16 -5.67 2.52
C VAL A 68 -6.05 -6.00 1.34
N ILE A 69 -5.48 -6.43 0.23
CA ILE A 69 -6.23 -6.76 -0.99
C ILE A 69 -7.14 -7.97 -0.75
N ALA A 70 -6.60 -9.07 -0.20
CA ALA A 70 -7.39 -10.27 0.07
C ALA A 70 -8.48 -10.07 1.13
N ALA A 71 -8.27 -9.18 2.10
CA ALA A 71 -9.28 -8.89 3.13
C ALA A 71 -10.39 -7.95 2.62
N ALA A 72 -10.08 -7.06 1.69
CA ALA A 72 -11.03 -6.05 1.21
C ALA A 72 -11.84 -6.50 -0.01
N LEU A 73 -11.29 -7.39 -0.84
CA LEU A 73 -11.88 -7.78 -2.11
C LEU A 73 -12.57 -9.15 -2.05
N ARG A 74 -13.63 -9.29 -2.81
CA ARG A 74 -14.27 -10.58 -3.08
C ARG A 74 -13.54 -11.33 -4.20
N PRO A 75 -13.68 -12.67 -4.31
CA PRO A 75 -12.92 -13.47 -5.28
C PRO A 75 -13.02 -13.04 -6.75
N TRP A 76 -14.10 -12.37 -7.14
CA TRP A 76 -14.32 -11.84 -8.50
C TRP A 76 -13.95 -10.36 -8.65
N GLU A 77 -13.45 -9.74 -7.58
CA GLU A 77 -13.03 -8.35 -7.60
C GLU A 77 -11.52 -8.24 -7.82
N GLY A 78 -11.10 -7.14 -8.47
CA GLY A 78 -9.71 -6.86 -8.78
C GLY A 78 -9.27 -5.49 -8.30
N VAL A 79 -7.96 -5.26 -8.38
CA VAL A 79 -7.31 -4.02 -7.98
C VAL A 79 -6.74 -3.29 -9.20
N ILE A 80 -7.06 -2.01 -9.33
CA ILE A 80 -6.50 -1.12 -10.36
C ILE A 80 -5.13 -0.63 -9.89
N ALA A 81 -4.12 -0.75 -10.74
CA ALA A 81 -2.78 -0.19 -10.50
C ALA A 81 -2.19 0.39 -11.78
N ALA A 82 -1.18 1.25 -11.65
CA ALA A 82 -0.34 1.58 -12.80
C ALA A 82 0.38 0.32 -13.30
N ASP A 83 0.67 0.26 -14.58
CA ASP A 83 1.45 -0.83 -15.20
C ASP A 83 2.83 -1.00 -14.56
N THR A 84 3.43 0.10 -14.09
CA THR A 84 4.67 0.14 -13.32
C THR A 84 4.47 -0.04 -11.82
N GLY A 85 3.22 -0.11 -11.34
CA GLY A 85 2.90 -0.15 -9.91
C GLY A 85 3.50 -1.36 -9.20
N HIS A 86 3.91 -1.18 -7.95
CA HIS A 86 4.66 -2.16 -7.16
C HIS A 86 4.03 -3.55 -7.16
N ILE A 87 2.72 -3.63 -6.95
CA ILE A 87 1.97 -4.91 -6.94
C ILE A 87 1.92 -5.60 -8.30
N ASN A 88 2.16 -4.87 -9.40
CA ASN A 88 2.16 -5.43 -10.75
C ASN A 88 3.54 -5.96 -11.16
N VAL A 89 4.63 -5.31 -10.71
CA VAL A 89 5.98 -5.58 -11.27
C VAL A 89 7.02 -6.07 -10.26
N HIS A 90 6.81 -5.88 -8.95
CA HIS A 90 7.84 -6.16 -7.94
C HIS A 90 7.46 -7.21 -6.88
N GLU A 91 6.28 -7.80 -6.95
CA GLU A 91 5.80 -8.74 -5.92
C GLU A 91 5.65 -10.19 -6.41
N THR A 92 6.24 -10.52 -7.55
CA THR A 92 6.35 -11.91 -8.05
C THR A 92 4.99 -12.62 -8.16
N GLY A 93 3.92 -11.88 -8.53
CA GLY A 93 2.57 -12.43 -8.65
C GLY A 93 1.89 -12.73 -7.31
N ALA A 94 2.29 -12.07 -6.22
CA ALA A 94 1.72 -12.31 -4.89
C ALA A 94 0.22 -11.97 -4.81
N ILE A 95 -0.22 -10.95 -5.55
CA ILE A 95 -1.62 -10.55 -5.57
C ILE A 95 -2.45 -11.56 -6.33
N GLU A 96 -1.98 -12.02 -7.48
CA GLU A 96 -2.63 -13.07 -8.27
C GLU A 96 -2.68 -14.40 -7.50
N ALA A 97 -1.63 -14.71 -6.75
CA ALA A 97 -1.59 -15.88 -5.87
C ALA A 97 -2.62 -15.81 -4.73
N SER A 98 -3.04 -14.61 -4.33
CA SER A 98 -4.15 -14.41 -3.37
C SER A 98 -5.54 -14.52 -4.00
N GLY A 99 -5.62 -14.77 -5.31
CA GLY A 99 -6.87 -14.96 -6.05
C GLY A 99 -7.43 -13.67 -6.69
N HIS A 100 -6.68 -12.57 -6.70
CA HIS A 100 -7.15 -11.30 -7.21
C HIS A 100 -6.34 -10.85 -8.44
N LYS A 101 -7.04 -10.31 -9.42
CA LYS A 101 -6.41 -9.76 -10.63
C LYS A 101 -5.91 -8.35 -10.38
N VAL A 102 -4.68 -8.07 -10.80
CA VAL A 102 -4.21 -6.70 -10.99
C VAL A 102 -4.70 -6.21 -12.35
N CYS A 103 -5.56 -5.20 -12.35
CA CYS A 103 -6.05 -4.52 -13.55
C CYS A 103 -5.08 -3.36 -13.86
N ALA A 104 -3.99 -3.68 -14.54
CA ALA A 104 -2.94 -2.72 -14.83
C ALA A 104 -3.37 -1.73 -15.93
N ILE A 105 -2.99 -0.46 -15.74
CA ILE A 105 -3.23 0.64 -16.68
C ILE A 105 -1.88 1.24 -17.04
N GLU A 106 -1.61 1.43 -18.32
CA GLU A 106 -0.49 2.24 -18.78
C GLU A 106 -0.67 3.68 -18.27
N ALA A 107 0.22 4.08 -17.37
CA ALA A 107 0.09 5.35 -16.66
C ALA A 107 1.33 6.21 -16.86
N PRO A 108 1.23 7.36 -17.57
CA PRO A 108 2.36 8.25 -17.80
C PRO A 108 3.02 8.68 -16.48
N GLY A 109 4.34 8.48 -16.39
CA GLY A 109 5.10 8.76 -15.17
C GLY A 109 4.73 7.86 -13.97
N GLY A 110 4.07 6.73 -14.21
CA GLY A 110 3.63 5.80 -13.16
C GLY A 110 2.44 6.28 -12.34
N LYS A 111 1.77 7.36 -12.76
CA LYS A 111 0.69 8.01 -12.00
C LYS A 111 -0.68 7.73 -12.60
N LEU A 112 -1.54 7.10 -11.85
CA LEU A 112 -2.96 7.02 -12.17
C LEU A 112 -3.61 8.41 -12.06
N ASN A 113 -4.63 8.64 -12.87
CA ASN A 113 -5.48 9.82 -12.78
C ASN A 113 -6.95 9.44 -12.94
N PRO A 114 -7.90 10.33 -12.61
CA PRO A 114 -9.32 10.05 -12.71
C PRO A 114 -9.80 9.58 -14.08
N ALA A 115 -9.23 10.10 -15.16
CA ALA A 115 -9.66 9.74 -16.52
C ALA A 115 -9.27 8.28 -16.84
N LEU A 116 -8.06 7.87 -16.50
CA LEU A 116 -7.60 6.49 -16.70
C LEU A 116 -8.43 5.48 -15.88
N VAL A 117 -8.73 5.83 -14.62
CA VAL A 117 -9.55 4.97 -13.75
C VAL A 117 -10.97 4.83 -14.33
N ARG A 118 -11.62 5.94 -14.70
CA ARG A 118 -12.97 5.90 -15.33
C ARG A 118 -12.99 5.10 -16.63
N GLU A 119 -11.96 5.24 -17.46
CA GLU A 119 -11.88 4.51 -18.72
C GLU A 119 -11.76 3.01 -18.51
N LEU A 120 -10.97 2.57 -17.51
CA LEU A 120 -10.91 1.16 -17.15
C LEU A 120 -12.26 0.66 -16.61
N LEU A 121 -12.88 1.42 -15.71
CA LEU A 121 -14.17 1.06 -15.14
C LEU A 121 -15.25 0.95 -16.21
N ARG A 122 -15.25 1.89 -17.17
CA ARG A 122 -16.18 1.84 -18.30
C ARG A 122 -16.03 0.56 -19.11
N ARG A 123 -14.81 0.10 -19.37
CA ARG A 123 -14.57 -1.16 -20.09
C ARG A 123 -15.02 -2.40 -19.31
N HIS A 124 -14.93 -2.36 -17.97
CA HIS A 124 -15.25 -3.49 -17.12
C HIS A 124 -16.69 -3.51 -16.62
N CYS A 125 -17.35 -2.35 -16.50
CA CYS A 125 -18.66 -2.22 -15.85
C CYS A 125 -19.79 -1.82 -16.78
N ASP A 126 -19.49 -1.04 -17.85
CA ASP A 126 -20.52 -0.57 -18.79
C ASP A 126 -20.75 -1.55 -19.95
N GLY A 127 -19.88 -2.52 -20.12
CA GLY A 127 -20.02 -3.60 -21.08
C GLY A 127 -21.03 -4.64 -20.61
N GLN A 128 -21.67 -5.31 -21.54
CA GLN A 128 -22.55 -6.44 -21.28
C GLN A 128 -21.76 -7.74 -20.94
N ASP A 129 -20.51 -7.59 -20.51
CA ASP A 129 -19.60 -8.71 -20.27
C ASP A 129 -19.52 -9.03 -18.79
N GLU A 130 -20.45 -9.86 -18.32
CA GLU A 130 -20.51 -10.35 -16.94
C GLU A 130 -19.32 -11.24 -16.55
N HIS A 131 -18.45 -11.58 -17.51
CA HIS A 131 -17.27 -12.42 -17.30
C HIS A 131 -16.03 -11.61 -16.94
N MET A 132 -16.09 -10.28 -16.98
CA MET A 132 -14.99 -9.42 -16.60
C MET A 132 -14.84 -9.33 -15.08
N VAL A 133 -13.58 -9.30 -14.60
CA VAL A 133 -13.29 -8.99 -13.20
C VAL A 133 -13.82 -7.59 -12.87
N LEU A 134 -14.49 -7.44 -11.73
CA LEU A 134 -15.01 -6.17 -11.26
C LEU A 134 -13.91 -5.41 -10.48
N PRO A 135 -13.37 -4.31 -10.99
CA PRO A 135 -12.41 -3.50 -10.24
C PRO A 135 -13.10 -2.85 -9.04
N ARG A 136 -12.51 -3.04 -7.83
CA ARG A 136 -13.09 -2.55 -6.58
C ARG A 136 -12.10 -1.77 -5.72
N MET A 137 -10.85 -1.70 -6.13
CA MET A 137 -9.79 -1.01 -5.41
C MET A 137 -8.92 -0.22 -6.40
N VAL A 138 -8.46 0.95 -5.98
CA VAL A 138 -7.41 1.72 -6.66
C VAL A 138 -6.18 1.72 -5.77
N TYR A 139 -5.09 1.17 -6.28
CA TYR A 139 -3.80 1.11 -5.62
C TYR A 139 -2.81 2.04 -6.31
N ILE A 140 -2.16 2.88 -5.54
CA ILE A 140 -1.08 3.75 -6.01
C ILE A 140 0.18 3.54 -5.17
N SER A 141 1.34 3.68 -5.80
CA SER A 141 2.62 3.88 -5.09
C SER A 141 2.92 5.37 -5.00
N ASP A 142 3.32 5.86 -3.82
CA ASP A 142 3.72 7.25 -3.61
C ASP A 142 4.94 7.33 -2.66
N ALA A 143 6.16 7.65 -3.16
CA ALA A 143 6.50 7.90 -4.58
C ALA A 143 6.25 6.69 -5.48
N THR A 144 6.04 6.97 -6.78
CA THR A 144 5.92 5.91 -7.78
C THR A 144 7.28 5.24 -8.05
N GLU A 145 7.26 4.09 -8.70
CA GLU A 145 8.46 3.35 -9.11
C GLU A 145 9.34 4.14 -10.11
N LEU A 146 8.77 5.15 -10.74
CA LEU A 146 9.48 6.08 -11.65
C LEU A 146 9.96 7.36 -10.93
N GLY A 147 9.78 7.45 -9.61
CA GLY A 147 10.26 8.57 -8.79
C GLY A 147 9.36 9.81 -8.84
N THR A 148 8.17 9.73 -9.40
CA THR A 148 7.19 10.82 -9.34
C THR A 148 6.40 10.76 -8.04
N ILE A 149 5.85 11.90 -7.61
CA ILE A 149 5.02 12.01 -6.40
C ILE A 149 3.65 12.58 -6.75
N TYR A 150 2.66 12.17 -6.01
CA TYR A 150 1.32 12.75 -6.14
C TYR A 150 1.20 14.05 -5.36
N THR A 151 0.62 15.06 -5.99
CA THR A 151 0.19 16.29 -5.30
C THR A 151 -1.09 16.02 -4.52
N LYS A 152 -1.37 16.87 -3.53
CA LYS A 152 -2.62 16.79 -2.77
C LYS A 152 -3.86 16.87 -3.67
N SER A 153 -3.83 17.70 -4.72
CA SER A 153 -4.93 17.83 -5.67
C SER A 153 -5.15 16.56 -6.49
N GLU A 154 -4.08 15.89 -6.91
CA GLU A 154 -4.17 14.62 -7.62
C GLU A 154 -4.72 13.50 -6.73
N LEU A 155 -4.25 13.41 -5.48
CA LEU A 155 -4.80 12.46 -4.50
C LEU A 155 -6.29 12.72 -4.21
N SER A 156 -6.68 13.98 -4.04
CA SER A 156 -8.09 14.35 -3.84
C SER A 156 -8.95 13.95 -5.05
N ALA A 157 -8.47 14.20 -6.27
CA ALA A 157 -9.21 13.84 -7.47
C ALA A 157 -9.35 12.31 -7.63
N LEU A 158 -8.33 11.53 -7.30
CA LEU A 158 -8.43 10.06 -7.27
C LEU A 158 -9.38 9.57 -6.18
N HIS A 159 -9.33 10.17 -4.99
CA HIS A 159 -10.25 9.84 -3.90
C HIS A 159 -11.71 10.10 -4.30
N ASP A 160 -11.99 11.21 -4.99
CA ASP A 160 -13.34 11.55 -5.45
C ASP A 160 -13.87 10.51 -6.45
N VAL A 161 -13.03 10.02 -7.36
CA VAL A 161 -13.39 8.91 -8.26
C VAL A 161 -13.62 7.62 -7.47
N CYS A 162 -12.79 7.33 -6.49
CA CYS A 162 -13.02 6.16 -5.63
C CYS A 162 -14.37 6.25 -4.91
N ARG A 163 -14.75 7.42 -4.43
CA ARG A 163 -16.07 7.62 -3.81
C ARG A 163 -17.22 7.49 -4.81
N GLU A 164 -17.07 8.06 -5.99
CA GLU A 164 -18.07 8.00 -7.08
C GLU A 164 -18.43 6.56 -7.44
N TYR A 165 -17.43 5.69 -7.54
CA TYR A 165 -17.60 4.28 -7.95
C TYR A 165 -17.57 3.29 -6.78
N GLY A 166 -17.48 3.76 -5.55
CA GLY A 166 -17.42 2.92 -4.35
C GLY A 166 -16.17 2.05 -4.29
N LEU A 167 -15.03 2.53 -4.77
CA LEU A 167 -13.74 1.82 -4.74
C LEU A 167 -12.99 2.10 -3.44
N TYR A 168 -12.17 1.15 -3.02
CA TYR A 168 -11.23 1.33 -1.92
C TYR A 168 -9.96 2.04 -2.43
N PRO A 169 -9.61 3.24 -1.94
CA PRO A 169 -8.33 3.85 -2.26
C PRO A 169 -7.24 3.29 -1.35
N VAL A 170 -6.13 2.86 -1.94
CA VAL A 170 -4.93 2.38 -1.23
C VAL A 170 -3.72 3.16 -1.71
N SER A 171 -2.99 3.75 -0.79
CA SER A 171 -1.69 4.35 -1.07
C SER A 171 -0.59 3.53 -0.40
N TYR A 172 0.30 3.00 -1.20
CA TYR A 172 1.48 2.29 -0.76
C TYR A 172 2.69 3.23 -0.80
N THR A 173 3.35 3.33 0.31
CA THR A 173 4.60 4.08 0.37
C THR A 173 5.73 3.11 0.57
N HIS A 174 6.49 2.88 -0.48
CA HIS A 174 7.76 2.15 -0.38
C HIS A 174 8.81 3.12 0.10
N LEU A 175 9.06 3.16 1.46
CA LEU A 175 9.68 4.27 1.92
C LEU A 175 10.79 4.06 2.74
N THR A 176 11.74 4.68 2.42
CA THR A 176 12.69 5.17 3.35
C THR A 176 12.41 6.50 3.82
N LEU A 177 12.16 6.59 5.02
CA LEU A 177 12.13 7.86 5.66
C LEU A 177 13.51 8.47 5.67
N PRO A 178 13.64 9.69 5.23
CA PRO A 178 14.75 10.52 5.66
C PRO A 178 14.55 10.78 7.13
N THR A 179 15.01 9.86 7.90
CA THR A 179 14.83 9.89 9.34
C THR A 179 15.85 10.76 10.01
N ASN A 180 16.32 11.73 9.30
CA ASN A 180 17.38 12.53 9.82
C ASN A 180 17.07 13.97 9.72
N ARG A 181 16.40 14.45 10.71
CA ARG A 181 16.75 15.80 11.18
C ARG A 181 16.34 15.95 12.61
#